data_562c96506e2f6951b0e261a28880b615
#
_entry.id   562c96506e2f6951b0e261a28880b615
#
_cell.length_a   1.000
_cell.length_b   1.000
_cell.length_c   1.000
_cell.angle_alpha   90.00
_cell.angle_beta   90.00
_cell.angle_gamma   90.00
#
_symmetry.space_group_name_H-M   'P 1'
#
loop_
_entity.id
_entity.type
_entity.pdbx_description
1 polymer ?
#
loop_
_entity_poly.entity_id
_entity_poly.type
_entity_poly.pdbx_seq_one_letter_code
_entity_poly.pdbx_strand_id
1 'polypeptide(L)'
;MADKNERPIKVVAENRKARFNYAIEDTIETGIALTGTEVKSIRNGKTTIAESYADSRDGEIWLINANIPEYLQANRFNHEPKRPRKLLLHRKQINKLMGAVDRDGMTLIPLKLYFNERGRAKLLLAVAKGKKLHDKRESEKKRDWGREKGRLMRARG
;
A
#
# COMPACT_ATOMS: atom_id res chain seq x y z
N MET A 1 9.83 3.19 -28.51
CA MET A 1 8.91 2.09 -28.89
C MET A 1 8.45 1.34 -27.68
N ALA A 2 7.15 1.10 -27.58
CA ALA A 2 6.62 0.26 -26.50
C ALA A 2 7.15 -1.17 -26.68
N ASP A 3 7.63 -1.76 -25.58
CA ASP A 3 8.03 -3.15 -25.57
C ASP A 3 6.80 -4.02 -25.85
N LYS A 4 6.93 -5.00 -26.74
CA LYS A 4 5.84 -5.93 -27.09
C LYS A 4 5.28 -6.69 -25.87
N ASN A 5 6.04 -6.74 -24.77
CA ASN A 5 5.67 -7.41 -23.52
C ASN A 5 5.11 -6.46 -22.45
N GLU A 6 5.00 -5.17 -22.76
CA GLU A 6 4.42 -4.21 -21.81
C GLU A 6 2.91 -4.44 -21.64
N ARG A 7 2.47 -4.45 -20.39
CA ARG A 7 1.07 -4.59 -20.00
C ARG A 7 0.63 -3.35 -19.23
N PRO A 8 -0.67 -3.01 -19.24
CA PRO A 8 -1.15 -1.94 -18.38
C PRO A 8 -0.86 -2.25 -16.90
N ILE A 9 -0.58 -1.21 -16.12
CA ILE A 9 -0.46 -1.33 -14.68
C ILE A 9 -1.82 -1.74 -14.12
N LYS A 10 -1.82 -2.80 -13.29
CA LYS A 10 -3.05 -3.31 -12.69
C LYS A 10 -2.99 -3.16 -11.18
N VAL A 11 -3.76 -2.22 -10.64
CA VAL A 11 -3.89 -2.04 -9.18
C VAL A 11 -4.80 -3.13 -8.63
N VAL A 12 -4.32 -3.87 -7.64
CA VAL A 12 -5.04 -5.00 -7.04
C VAL A 12 -5.50 -4.74 -5.61
N ALA A 13 -4.90 -3.75 -4.93
CA ALA A 13 -5.33 -3.32 -3.60
C ALA A 13 -4.90 -1.87 -3.37
N GLU A 14 -5.74 -1.10 -2.70
CA GLU A 14 -5.45 0.29 -2.34
C GLU A 14 -5.76 0.54 -0.87
N ASN A 15 -4.95 1.38 -0.24
CA ASN A 15 -5.19 1.88 1.10
C ASN A 15 -5.78 3.30 1.00
N ARG A 16 -7.07 3.37 0.79
CA ARG A 16 -7.78 4.65 0.54
C ARG A 16 -7.79 5.58 1.74
N LYS A 17 -7.74 5.04 2.96
CA LYS A 17 -7.75 5.83 4.20
C LYS A 17 -6.37 6.36 4.60
N ALA A 18 -5.31 5.94 3.91
CA ALA A 18 -3.94 6.33 4.27
C ALA A 18 -3.77 7.85 4.31
N ARG A 19 -4.24 8.54 3.28
CA ARG A 19 -4.12 10.00 3.20
C ARG A 19 -4.98 10.75 4.21
N PHE A 20 -6.02 10.11 4.71
CA PHE A 20 -6.83 10.66 5.78
C PHE A 20 -6.16 10.50 7.15
N ASN A 21 -5.61 9.32 7.42
CA ASN A 21 -5.03 8.99 8.71
C ASN A 21 -3.60 9.49 8.89
N TYR A 22 -2.88 9.74 7.79
CA TYR A 22 -1.44 10.04 7.81
C TYR A 22 -1.09 11.21 6.91
N ALA A 23 -0.14 12.02 7.36
CA ALA A 23 0.50 13.02 6.52
C ALA A 23 1.64 12.35 5.75
N ILE A 24 1.46 12.17 4.44
CA ILE A 24 2.44 11.49 3.59
C ILE A 24 3.50 12.49 3.16
N GLU A 25 4.77 12.21 3.52
CA GLU A 25 5.90 13.08 3.18
C GLU A 25 6.64 12.62 1.93
N ASP A 26 6.72 11.30 1.71
CA ASP A 26 7.42 10.75 0.56
C ASP A 26 6.82 9.39 0.19
N THR A 27 7.04 8.96 -1.04
CA THR A 27 6.62 7.65 -1.52
C THR A 27 7.77 6.96 -2.24
N ILE A 28 7.79 5.64 -2.18
CA ILE A 28 8.80 4.82 -2.85
C ILE A 28 8.16 3.54 -3.39
N GLU A 29 8.49 3.20 -4.63
CA GLU A 29 8.09 1.91 -5.20
C GLU A 29 9.02 0.81 -4.71
N THR A 30 8.46 -0.26 -4.18
CA THR A 30 9.21 -1.44 -3.73
C THR A 30 8.80 -2.66 -4.53
N GLY A 31 9.69 -3.65 -4.61
CA GLY A 31 9.28 -5.02 -4.95
C GLY A 31 8.69 -5.70 -3.72
N ILE A 32 8.03 -6.81 -3.92
CA ILE A 32 7.50 -7.61 -2.83
C ILE A 32 7.71 -9.11 -3.13
N ALA A 33 8.27 -9.83 -2.18
CA ALA A 33 8.51 -11.26 -2.33
C ALA A 33 7.24 -12.05 -2.01
N LEU A 34 6.69 -12.70 -3.02
CA LEU A 34 5.44 -13.45 -2.95
C LEU A 34 5.64 -14.90 -3.35
N THR A 35 4.85 -15.81 -2.76
CA THR A 35 4.77 -17.18 -3.20
C THR A 35 3.85 -17.31 -4.43
N GLY A 36 3.87 -18.45 -5.11
CA GLY A 36 3.00 -18.69 -6.27
C GLY A 36 1.51 -18.60 -5.93
N THR A 37 1.09 -19.12 -4.79
CA THR A 37 -0.31 -19.07 -4.35
C THR A 37 -0.75 -17.65 -3.98
N GLU A 38 0.17 -16.83 -3.44
CA GLU A 38 -0.09 -15.42 -3.16
C GLU A 38 -0.33 -14.63 -4.45
N VAL A 39 0.51 -14.83 -5.47
CA VAL A 39 0.35 -14.16 -6.77
C VAL A 39 -1.00 -14.52 -7.39
N LYS A 40 -1.36 -15.80 -7.38
CA LYS A 40 -2.63 -16.26 -7.93
C LYS A 40 -3.83 -15.70 -7.16
N SER A 41 -3.75 -15.67 -5.83
CA SER A 41 -4.79 -15.09 -4.97
C SER A 41 -4.98 -13.59 -5.22
N ILE A 42 -3.89 -12.84 -5.34
CA ILE A 42 -3.94 -11.40 -5.61
C ILE A 42 -4.69 -11.11 -6.91
N ARG A 43 -4.49 -11.93 -7.93
CA ARG A 43 -5.19 -11.79 -9.22
C ARG A 43 -6.69 -12.01 -9.11
N ASN A 44 -7.14 -12.74 -8.10
CA ASN A 44 -8.57 -12.97 -7.83
C ASN A 44 -9.25 -11.79 -7.09
N GLY A 45 -8.49 -10.83 -6.56
CA GLY A 45 -9.02 -9.52 -6.20
C GLY A 45 -9.60 -9.33 -4.80
N LYS A 46 -9.27 -10.15 -3.82
CA LYS A 46 -9.75 -10.00 -2.43
C LYS A 46 -8.64 -9.61 -1.44
N THR A 47 -7.50 -9.15 -1.94
CA THR A 47 -6.38 -8.72 -1.10
C THR A 47 -6.68 -7.37 -0.46
N THR A 48 -6.35 -7.23 0.82
CA THR A 48 -6.48 -5.97 1.56
C THR A 48 -5.16 -5.56 2.19
N ILE A 49 -4.85 -4.27 2.11
CA ILE A 49 -3.65 -3.67 2.70
C ILE A 49 -4.00 -2.53 3.66
N ALA A 50 -5.26 -2.28 3.91
CA ALA A 50 -5.72 -1.12 4.67
C ALA A 50 -5.20 -1.06 6.10
N GLU A 51 -4.98 -2.20 6.74
CA GLU A 51 -4.50 -2.28 8.13
C GLU A 51 -3.05 -2.76 8.22
N SER A 52 -2.36 -2.79 7.09
CA SER A 52 -0.96 -3.21 7.05
C SER A 52 -0.01 -2.04 7.22
N TYR A 53 1.21 -2.36 7.58
CA TYR A 53 2.30 -1.41 7.73
C TYR A 53 3.61 -2.09 7.39
N ALA A 54 4.67 -1.33 7.21
CA ALA A 54 5.99 -1.89 7.00
C ALA A 54 6.87 -1.61 8.22
N ASP A 55 7.74 -2.56 8.54
CA ASP A 55 8.65 -2.47 9.67
C ASP A 55 9.97 -3.13 9.33
N SER A 56 11.04 -2.73 10.03
CA SER A 56 12.33 -3.34 9.84
C SER A 56 12.50 -4.55 10.76
N ARG A 57 13.01 -5.65 10.19
CA ARG A 57 13.39 -6.85 10.93
C ARG A 57 14.64 -7.44 10.28
N ASP A 58 15.67 -7.68 11.08
CA ASP A 58 16.92 -8.30 10.62
C ASP A 58 17.55 -7.57 9.43
N GLY A 59 17.52 -6.23 9.45
CA GLY A 59 18.13 -5.40 8.42
C GLY A 59 17.35 -5.32 7.11
N GLU A 60 16.12 -5.84 7.06
CA GLU A 60 15.23 -5.79 5.91
C GLU A 60 13.92 -5.11 6.27
N ILE A 61 13.17 -4.69 5.26
CA ILE A 61 11.84 -4.10 5.44
C ILE A 61 10.78 -5.14 5.09
N TRP A 62 9.80 -5.32 5.96
CA TRP A 62 8.74 -6.32 5.83
C TRP A 62 7.37 -5.65 5.84
N LEU A 63 6.49 -6.11 4.97
CA LEU A 63 5.07 -5.74 5.01
C LEU A 63 4.35 -6.68 5.99
N ILE A 64 3.70 -6.10 6.99
CA ILE A 64 3.09 -6.82 8.10
C ILE A 64 1.60 -6.56 8.13
N ASN A 65 0.83 -7.60 8.38
CA ASN A 65 -0.62 -7.56 8.53
C ASN A 65 -1.41 -7.28 7.24
N ALA A 66 -0.79 -7.44 6.07
CA ALA A 66 -1.52 -7.44 4.81
C ALA A 66 -2.23 -8.79 4.65
N ASN A 67 -3.48 -8.78 4.22
CA ASN A 67 -4.26 -9.99 4.05
C ASN A 67 -4.35 -10.39 2.59
N ILE A 68 -3.73 -11.50 2.24
CA ILE A 68 -3.84 -12.14 0.93
C ILE A 68 -4.56 -13.46 1.16
N PRO A 69 -5.85 -13.59 0.76
CA PRO A 69 -6.60 -14.82 1.00
C PRO A 69 -5.95 -16.05 0.41
N GLU A 70 -6.23 -17.20 0.96
CA GLU A 70 -5.76 -18.46 0.40
C GLU A 70 -6.28 -18.63 -1.03
N TYR A 71 -5.46 -19.28 -1.88
CA TYR A 71 -5.85 -19.64 -3.23
C TYR A 71 -6.60 -20.97 -3.18
N LEU A 72 -7.92 -20.93 -3.31
CA LEU A 72 -8.79 -22.08 -3.09
C LEU A 72 -8.55 -23.24 -4.07
N GLN A 73 -8.01 -22.97 -5.25
CA GLN A 73 -7.67 -24.00 -6.23
C GLN A 73 -6.30 -24.66 -6.01
N ALA A 74 -5.54 -24.23 -4.99
CA ALA A 74 -4.27 -24.87 -4.67
C ALA A 74 -4.49 -26.25 -4.04
N ASN A 75 -3.72 -27.25 -4.49
CA ASN A 75 -3.93 -28.64 -4.07
C ASN A 75 -3.44 -28.96 -2.66
N ARG A 76 -2.25 -28.52 -2.27
CA ARG A 76 -1.61 -28.96 -1.02
C ARG A 76 -1.03 -27.83 -0.19
N PHE A 77 -0.28 -26.93 -0.80
CA PHE A 77 0.47 -25.93 -0.08
C PHE A 77 -0.09 -24.55 -0.39
N ASN A 78 -0.77 -24.01 0.58
CA ASN A 78 -1.24 -22.64 0.53
C ASN A 78 -0.38 -21.77 1.46
N HIS A 79 -0.46 -20.48 1.28
CA HIS A 79 0.22 -19.53 2.14
C HIS A 79 -0.68 -19.15 3.32
N GLU A 80 -0.08 -18.68 4.40
CA GLU A 80 -0.83 -18.05 5.47
C GLU A 80 -1.27 -16.65 5.02
N PRO A 81 -2.57 -16.29 5.15
CA PRO A 81 -3.10 -15.02 4.63
C PRO A 81 -2.37 -13.77 5.13
N LYS A 82 -1.94 -13.76 6.38
CA LYS A 82 -1.24 -12.62 6.99
C LYS A 82 0.26 -12.82 7.15
N ARG A 83 0.85 -13.70 6.35
CA ARG A 83 2.30 -13.92 6.38
C ARG A 83 3.06 -12.60 6.17
N PRO A 84 4.08 -12.30 6.98
CA PRO A 84 4.95 -11.16 6.69
C PRO A 84 5.65 -11.35 5.33
N ARG A 85 5.68 -10.29 4.52
CA ARG A 85 6.28 -10.35 3.18
C ARG A 85 7.42 -9.37 3.10
N LYS A 86 8.55 -9.86 2.62
CA LYS A 86 9.75 -9.05 2.47
C LYS A 86 9.57 -8.07 1.31
N LEU A 87 9.86 -6.80 1.56
CA LEU A 87 9.90 -5.78 0.52
C LEU A 87 11.30 -5.75 -0.09
N LEU A 88 11.35 -5.72 -1.42
CA LEU A 88 12.60 -5.78 -2.16
C LEU A 88 13.06 -4.36 -2.47
N LEU A 89 14.15 -3.97 -1.82
CA LEU A 89 14.70 -2.62 -1.86
C LEU A 89 16.22 -2.69 -1.92
N HIS A 90 16.84 -1.66 -2.49
CA HIS A 90 18.29 -1.51 -2.42
C HIS A 90 18.72 -1.13 -1.01
N ARG A 91 19.94 -1.48 -0.63
CA ARG A 91 20.47 -1.20 0.72
C ARG A 91 20.39 0.29 1.10
N LYS A 92 20.67 1.18 0.16
CA LYS A 92 20.55 2.63 0.40
C LYS A 92 19.11 3.04 0.74
N GLN A 93 18.13 2.46 0.08
CA GLN A 93 16.71 2.73 0.32
C GLN A 93 16.30 2.20 1.70
N ILE A 94 16.74 0.99 2.05
CA ILE A 94 16.46 0.40 3.37
C ILE A 94 17.02 1.30 4.47
N ASN A 95 18.28 1.73 4.34
CA ASN A 95 18.92 2.60 5.33
C ASN A 95 18.19 3.94 5.48
N LYS A 96 17.76 4.53 4.37
CA LYS A 96 16.98 5.77 4.39
C LYS A 96 15.65 5.58 5.11
N LEU A 97 14.93 4.50 4.83
CA LEU A 97 13.64 4.21 5.46
C LEU A 97 13.79 3.91 6.96
N MET A 98 14.80 3.13 7.33
CA MET A 98 15.10 2.87 8.74
C MET A 98 15.44 4.16 9.49
N GLY A 99 16.21 5.04 8.88
CA GLY A 99 16.53 6.34 9.46
C GLY A 99 15.29 7.22 9.67
N ALA A 100 14.37 7.21 8.71
CA ALA A 100 13.12 7.96 8.83
C ALA A 100 12.27 7.44 10.01
N VAL A 101 12.19 6.12 10.18
CA VAL A 101 11.44 5.52 11.30
C VAL A 101 12.13 5.80 12.64
N ASP A 102 13.44 5.53 12.74
CA ASP A 102 14.17 5.55 14.01
C ASP A 102 14.48 6.98 14.49
N ARG A 103 14.88 7.87 13.58
CA ARG A 103 15.26 9.25 13.94
C ARG A 103 14.10 10.22 13.89
N ASP A 104 13.23 10.10 12.90
CA ASP A 104 12.17 11.08 12.63
C ASP A 104 10.80 10.61 13.11
N GLY A 105 10.69 9.41 13.67
CA GLY A 105 9.42 8.86 14.16
C GLY A 105 8.38 8.64 13.08
N MET A 106 8.82 8.41 11.84
CA MET A 106 7.92 8.16 10.72
C MET A 106 7.34 6.75 10.75
N THR A 107 6.22 6.57 10.09
CA THR A 107 5.59 5.27 9.88
C THR A 107 5.64 4.93 8.39
N LEU A 108 5.87 3.67 8.07
CA LEU A 108 5.87 3.18 6.69
C LEU A 108 4.54 2.50 6.41
N ILE A 109 3.81 3.01 5.42
CA ILE A 109 2.45 2.54 5.12
C ILE A 109 2.34 2.20 3.65
N PRO A 110 1.74 1.05 3.29
CA PRO A 110 1.48 0.78 1.89
C PRO A 110 0.31 1.63 1.38
N LEU A 111 0.45 2.18 0.20
CA LEU A 111 -0.60 2.94 -0.47
C LEU A 111 -1.35 2.10 -1.49
N LYS A 112 -0.65 1.32 -2.27
CA LYS A 112 -1.25 0.41 -3.24
C LYS A 112 -0.32 -0.75 -3.56
N LEU A 113 -0.96 -1.88 -3.88
CA LEU A 113 -0.31 -3.08 -4.41
C LEU A 113 -0.76 -3.21 -5.86
N TYR A 114 0.18 -3.43 -6.77
CA TYR A 114 -0.13 -3.47 -8.20
C TYR A 114 0.86 -4.36 -8.96
N PHE A 115 0.45 -4.77 -10.15
CA PHE A 115 1.34 -5.40 -11.12
C PHE A 115 1.81 -4.33 -12.09
N ASN A 116 3.13 -4.24 -12.28
CA ASN A 116 3.69 -3.28 -13.22
C ASN A 116 3.55 -3.74 -14.68
N GLU A 117 4.06 -2.95 -15.60
CA GLU A 117 4.00 -3.22 -17.04
C GLU A 117 4.62 -4.56 -17.44
N ARG A 118 5.56 -5.07 -16.63
CA ARG A 118 6.20 -6.37 -16.86
C ARG A 118 5.51 -7.51 -16.11
N GLY A 119 4.39 -7.25 -15.46
CA GLY A 119 3.64 -8.23 -14.70
C GLY A 119 4.25 -8.59 -13.34
N ARG A 120 5.17 -7.79 -12.82
CA ARG A 120 5.78 -7.99 -11.50
C ARG A 120 4.97 -7.27 -10.43
N ALA A 121 4.79 -7.93 -9.29
CA ALA A 121 4.12 -7.32 -8.15
C ALA A 121 4.99 -6.23 -7.54
N LYS A 122 4.41 -5.05 -7.39
CA LYS A 122 5.05 -3.88 -6.78
C LYS A 122 4.15 -3.29 -5.70
N LEU A 123 4.78 -2.67 -4.72
CA LEU A 123 4.09 -1.99 -3.63
C LEU A 123 4.55 -0.55 -3.57
N LEU A 124 3.62 0.40 -3.63
CA LEU A 124 3.93 1.80 -3.37
C LEU A 124 3.87 2.03 -1.87
N LEU A 125 5.01 2.34 -1.28
CA LEU A 125 5.18 2.55 0.15
C LEU A 125 5.28 4.04 0.45
N ALA A 126 4.59 4.50 1.48
CA ALA A 126 4.63 5.88 1.93
C ALA A 126 5.44 6.02 3.22
N VAL A 127 6.24 7.07 3.29
CA VAL A 127 6.86 7.54 4.54
C VAL A 127 5.95 8.64 5.08
N ALA A 128 5.37 8.42 6.25
CA ALA A 128 4.28 9.25 6.75
C ALA A 128 4.33 9.44 8.26
N LYS A 129 3.64 10.48 8.71
CA LYS A 129 3.36 10.71 10.13
C LYS A 129 1.89 10.55 10.41
N GLY A 130 1.54 9.95 11.55
CA GLY A 130 0.16 9.91 11.98
C GLY A 130 -0.37 11.34 12.19
N LYS A 131 -1.55 11.62 11.66
CA LYS A 131 -2.19 12.91 11.86
C LYS A 131 -2.70 13.02 13.30
N LYS A 132 -2.52 14.19 13.92
CA LYS A 132 -3.14 14.49 15.19
C LYS A 132 -4.66 14.54 15.01
N LEU A 133 -5.42 14.31 16.07
CA LEU A 133 -6.88 14.34 16.02
C LEU A 133 -7.41 15.64 15.38
N HIS A 134 -6.79 16.77 15.68
CA HIS A 134 -7.08 18.05 15.08
C HIS A 134 -6.98 18.05 13.54
N ASP A 135 -5.90 17.48 13.00
CA ASP A 135 -5.69 17.40 11.55
C ASP A 135 -6.73 16.53 10.86
N LYS A 136 -7.15 15.44 11.52
CA LYS A 136 -8.19 14.56 11.03
C LYS A 136 -9.55 15.28 10.95
N ARG A 137 -9.88 16.06 11.96
CA ARG A 137 -11.12 16.86 12.01
C ARG A 137 -11.17 17.89 10.87
N GLU A 138 -10.06 18.58 10.61
CA GLU A 138 -9.96 19.52 9.51
C GLU A 138 -10.16 18.84 8.15
N SER A 139 -9.56 17.67 7.96
CA SER A 139 -9.70 16.90 6.72
C SER A 139 -11.15 16.47 6.50
N GLU A 140 -11.88 16.08 7.55
CA GLU A 140 -13.29 15.75 7.49
C GLU A 140 -14.16 16.97 7.13
N LYS A 141 -13.90 18.10 7.77
CA LYS A 141 -14.62 19.35 7.50
C LYS A 141 -14.47 19.78 6.04
N LYS A 142 -13.28 19.74 5.50
CA LYS A 142 -13.03 20.05 4.09
C LYS A 142 -13.78 19.14 3.15
N ARG A 143 -13.84 17.85 3.46
CA ARG A 143 -14.56 16.86 2.66
C ARG A 143 -16.06 17.08 2.68
N ASP A 144 -16.63 17.34 3.85
CA ASP A 144 -18.06 17.59 4.04
C ASP A 144 -18.49 18.88 3.36
N TRP A 145 -17.70 19.94 3.50
CA TRP A 145 -17.93 21.21 2.81
C TRP A 145 -17.94 21.01 1.29
N GLY A 146 -17.02 20.26 0.74
CA GLY A 146 -16.98 19.96 -0.69
C GLY A 146 -18.24 19.20 -1.16
N ARG A 147 -18.75 18.29 -0.37
CA ARG A 147 -20.00 17.56 -0.66
C ARG A 147 -21.22 18.49 -0.65
N GLU A 148 -21.36 19.35 0.35
CA GLU A 148 -22.45 20.29 0.46
C GLU A 148 -22.44 21.29 -0.69
N LYS A 149 -21.31 21.84 -1.02
CA LYS A 149 -21.14 22.73 -2.17
C LYS A 149 -21.58 22.06 -3.47
N GLY A 150 -21.20 20.79 -3.67
CA GLY A 150 -21.61 20.02 -4.83
C GLY A 150 -23.12 19.79 -4.90
N ARG A 151 -23.77 19.55 -3.76
CA ARG A 151 -25.23 19.41 -3.68
C ARG A 151 -25.96 20.70 -4.02
N LEU A 152 -25.50 21.83 -3.47
CA LEU A 152 -26.07 23.14 -3.74
C LEU A 152 -25.97 23.51 -5.22
N MET A 153 -24.84 23.25 -5.84
CA MET A 153 -24.65 23.50 -7.25
C MET A 153 -25.53 22.62 -8.13
N ARG A 154 -25.77 21.36 -7.75
CA ARG A 154 -26.68 20.47 -8.49
C ARG A 154 -28.15 20.88 -8.32
N ALA A 155 -28.53 21.40 -7.17
CA ALA A 155 -29.90 21.88 -6.90
C ALA A 155 -30.25 23.16 -7.69
N ARG A 156 -29.24 23.96 -8.05
CA ARG A 156 -29.41 25.19 -8.82
C ARG A 156 -29.31 25.02 -10.35
N GLY A 157 -28.81 23.88 -10.78
CA GLY A 157 -28.68 23.53 -12.19
C GLY A 157 -29.87 22.70 -12.67
#